data_bd68278ad10920fe87f43328ed5634d4
#
_entry.id   bd68278ad10920fe87f43328ed5634d4
#
_cell.length_a   1.000
_cell.length_b   1.000
_cell.length_c   1.000
_cell.angle_alpha   90.00
_cell.angle_beta   90.00
_cell.angle_gamma   90.00
#
_symmetry.space_group_name_H-M   'P 1'
#
loop_
_entity.id
_entity.type
_entity.pdbx_description
1 polymer ?
#
loop_
_entity_poly.entity_id
_entity_poly.type
_entity_poly.pdbx_seq_one_letter_code
_entity_poly.pdbx_strand_id
1 'polypeptide(L)'
;MKRTIAIVAGGDSSELVVSLRSAQGLYSFIDKERYNLYIVEMEGHRWEVVLPDGSKTPIDRNDFSFMENGEKKQFDFAYITINGTPGENGILQGYFDLLGIPYSSCNVLVSAMTFNKFTCNQYLKGFGIRVAESLILRKGFEITDEEVINKIGLPCFIKPNAGGSSFGVTKVKTKEDIQPAIEKAFEESDEVMIEAFMKGTEITCGCYKTSDKEVVFPITEVVSANEFFDYGAKYNGESQEITPARLPEDTAERVRLLTSAIYDILGCSGLIRIDYIITEGEKVNLLEINTTPGMTATSFIPQQVRAAGLDIKDVMTDIIENKF
;
A
#
# COMPACT_ATOMS: atom_id res chain seq x y z
N MET A 1 20.15 -0.73 -25.75
CA MET A 1 20.70 -0.05 -24.54
C MET A 1 19.84 -0.48 -23.36
N LYS A 2 20.40 -0.78 -22.17
CA LYS A 2 19.59 -1.11 -20.99
C LYS A 2 18.82 0.11 -20.57
N ARG A 3 17.53 -0.05 -20.18
CA ARG A 3 16.76 1.03 -19.55
C ARG A 3 17.30 1.35 -18.17
N THR A 4 17.25 2.62 -17.79
CA THR A 4 17.69 3.11 -16.49
C THR A 4 16.47 3.30 -15.59
N ILE A 5 16.43 2.56 -14.49
CA ILE A 5 15.30 2.49 -13.56
C ILE A 5 15.67 3.23 -12.27
N ALA A 6 14.84 4.17 -11.87
CA ALA A 6 14.86 4.75 -10.52
C ALA A 6 14.04 3.89 -9.57
N ILE A 7 14.64 3.37 -8.51
CA ILE A 7 13.91 2.80 -7.37
C ILE A 7 13.71 3.92 -6.36
N VAL A 8 12.52 4.51 -6.36
CA VAL A 8 12.21 5.73 -5.59
C VAL A 8 11.71 5.36 -4.21
N ALA A 9 12.46 5.75 -3.19
CA ALA A 9 12.25 5.38 -1.79
C ALA A 9 12.41 6.58 -0.85
N GLY A 10 12.01 6.42 0.41
CA GLY A 10 12.03 7.46 1.43
C GLY A 10 10.63 7.93 1.77
N GLY A 11 10.34 9.20 1.54
CA GLY A 11 9.05 9.83 1.82
C GLY A 11 9.04 10.62 3.12
N ASP A 12 7.92 11.27 3.38
CA ASP A 12 7.74 12.21 4.48
C ASP A 12 6.83 11.65 5.61
N SER A 13 6.65 10.33 5.62
CA SER A 13 5.82 9.64 6.60
C SER A 13 6.65 8.86 7.62
N SER A 14 6.00 8.40 8.68
CA SER A 14 6.56 7.49 9.69
C SER A 14 7.04 6.14 9.11
N GLU A 15 6.71 5.84 7.84
CA GLU A 15 7.08 4.60 7.13
C GLU A 15 8.38 4.72 6.31
N LEU A 16 9.13 5.83 6.42
CA LEU A 16 10.39 6.06 5.69
C LEU A 16 11.35 4.86 5.77
N VAL A 17 11.53 4.29 6.96
CA VAL A 17 12.45 3.14 7.16
C VAL A 17 11.97 1.90 6.40
N VAL A 18 10.66 1.67 6.33
CA VAL A 18 10.06 0.54 5.57
C VAL A 18 10.29 0.72 4.08
N SER A 19 10.11 1.94 3.58
CA SER A 19 10.37 2.32 2.19
C SER A 19 11.82 2.06 1.79
N LEU A 20 12.78 2.53 2.59
CA LEU A 20 14.21 2.31 2.31
C LEU A 20 14.60 0.82 2.31
N ARG A 21 14.03 0.02 3.22
CA ARG A 21 14.23 -1.44 3.21
C ARG A 21 13.62 -2.09 1.97
N SER A 22 12.43 -1.65 1.55
CA SER A 22 11.77 -2.13 0.34
C SER A 22 12.59 -1.82 -0.91
N ALA A 23 13.24 -0.65 -0.97
CA ALA A 23 14.14 -0.29 -2.08
C ALA A 23 15.31 -1.27 -2.21
N GLN A 24 15.92 -1.68 -1.09
CA GLN A 24 16.98 -2.69 -1.10
C GLN A 24 16.46 -4.06 -1.59
N GLY A 25 15.24 -4.42 -1.19
CA GLY A 25 14.55 -5.62 -1.70
C GLY A 25 14.37 -5.55 -3.22
N LEU A 26 13.76 -4.47 -3.72
CA LEU A 26 13.57 -4.24 -5.16
C LEU A 26 14.89 -4.23 -5.94
N TYR A 27 15.92 -3.59 -5.40
CA TYR A 27 17.26 -3.60 -6.00
C TYR A 27 17.82 -5.03 -6.17
N SER A 28 17.45 -5.95 -5.27
CA SER A 28 17.82 -7.37 -5.36
C SER A 28 16.92 -8.18 -6.29
N PHE A 29 15.64 -7.79 -6.47
CA PHE A 29 14.66 -8.53 -7.26
C PHE A 29 14.66 -8.18 -8.73
N ILE A 30 14.91 -6.89 -9.07
CA ILE A 30 14.91 -6.44 -10.48
C ILE A 30 16.15 -6.95 -11.22
N ASP A 31 15.95 -7.36 -12.48
CA ASP A 31 16.99 -7.97 -13.30
C ASP A 31 18.08 -6.98 -13.75
N LYS A 32 19.24 -7.05 -13.13
CA LYS A 32 20.42 -6.22 -13.45
C LYS A 32 21.05 -6.53 -14.81
N GLU A 33 20.76 -7.70 -15.40
CA GLU A 33 21.20 -8.01 -16.75
C GLU A 33 20.38 -7.23 -17.81
N ARG A 34 19.13 -6.86 -17.46
CA ARG A 34 18.24 -6.10 -18.35
C ARG A 34 18.24 -4.60 -18.09
N TYR A 35 18.47 -4.16 -16.84
CA TYR A 35 18.28 -2.77 -16.40
C TYR A 35 19.51 -2.21 -15.69
N ASN A 36 19.72 -0.90 -15.82
CA ASN A 36 20.58 -0.13 -14.93
C ASN A 36 19.72 0.36 -13.76
N LEU A 37 20.11 0.05 -12.53
CA LEU A 37 19.31 0.34 -11.34
C LEU A 37 19.99 1.38 -10.47
N TYR A 38 19.25 2.38 -10.03
CA TYR A 38 19.66 3.35 -9.04
C TYR A 38 18.58 3.51 -7.99
N ILE A 39 18.98 3.57 -6.72
CA ILE A 39 18.07 3.97 -5.63
C ILE A 39 18.06 5.49 -5.59
N VAL A 40 16.85 6.07 -5.59
CA VAL A 40 16.62 7.49 -5.41
C VAL A 40 15.96 7.69 -4.06
N GLU A 41 16.67 8.34 -3.15
CA GLU A 41 16.17 8.66 -1.82
C GLU A 41 15.54 10.05 -1.83
N MET A 42 14.30 10.13 -1.34
CA MET A 42 13.51 11.36 -1.26
C MET A 42 13.08 11.61 0.18
N GLU A 43 13.45 12.75 0.72
CA GLU A 43 13.04 13.21 2.04
C GLU A 43 12.84 14.72 1.99
N GLY A 44 11.62 15.19 2.11
CA GLY A 44 11.26 16.60 1.93
C GLY A 44 11.75 17.15 0.59
N HIS A 45 12.65 18.11 0.68
CA HIS A 45 13.24 18.74 -0.52
C HIS A 45 14.56 18.10 -0.98
N ARG A 46 15.08 17.17 -0.24
CA ARG A 46 16.32 16.46 -0.55
C ARG A 46 16.03 15.20 -1.35
N TRP A 47 16.36 15.23 -2.62
CA TRP A 47 16.21 14.11 -3.55
C TRP A 47 17.58 13.76 -4.12
N GLU A 48 18.05 12.56 -3.83
CA GLU A 48 19.41 12.14 -4.13
C GLU A 48 19.45 10.73 -4.73
N VAL A 49 20.31 10.54 -5.73
CA VAL A 49 20.62 9.21 -6.27
C VAL A 49 21.79 8.62 -5.50
N VAL A 50 21.66 7.39 -5.07
CA VAL A 50 22.76 6.60 -4.50
C VAL A 50 23.55 5.99 -5.66
N LEU A 51 24.80 6.42 -5.82
CA LEU A 51 25.71 5.94 -6.86
C LEU A 51 26.32 4.57 -6.48
N PRO A 52 26.87 3.82 -7.45
CA PRO A 52 27.47 2.50 -7.19
C PRO A 52 28.60 2.47 -6.15
N ASP A 53 29.31 3.57 -5.98
CA ASP A 53 30.36 3.74 -4.96
C ASP A 53 29.83 4.13 -3.57
N GLY A 54 28.51 4.27 -3.44
CA GLY A 54 27.83 4.67 -2.21
C GLY A 54 27.78 6.18 -1.99
N SER A 55 28.36 7.00 -2.84
CA SER A 55 28.22 8.45 -2.81
C SER A 55 26.82 8.86 -3.29
N LYS A 56 26.40 10.09 -2.99
CA LYS A 56 25.11 10.61 -3.41
C LYS A 56 25.25 11.83 -4.29
N THR A 57 24.39 11.92 -5.28
CA THR A 57 24.29 13.08 -6.18
C THR A 57 22.86 13.59 -6.22
N PRO A 58 22.63 14.92 -6.26
CA PRO A 58 21.28 15.45 -6.26
C PRO A 58 20.54 15.17 -7.56
N ILE A 59 19.22 15.01 -7.47
CA ILE A 59 18.29 14.99 -8.60
C ILE A 59 18.01 16.43 -9.05
N ASP A 60 18.08 16.67 -10.38
CA ASP A 60 17.46 17.84 -10.98
C ASP A 60 15.94 17.61 -11.06
N ARG A 61 15.18 18.30 -10.21
CA ARG A 61 13.71 18.14 -10.12
C ARG A 61 12.96 18.70 -11.33
N ASN A 62 13.63 19.43 -12.22
CA ASN A 62 12.97 19.94 -13.42
C ASN A 62 12.74 18.85 -14.47
N ASP A 63 13.58 17.79 -14.50
CA ASP A 63 13.48 16.71 -15.47
C ASP A 63 13.81 15.33 -14.89
N PHE A 64 13.93 15.23 -13.57
CA PHE A 64 14.27 14.01 -12.82
C PHE A 64 15.57 13.36 -13.29
N SER A 65 16.57 14.14 -13.67
CA SER A 65 17.90 13.70 -14.08
C SER A 65 18.94 13.85 -12.97
N PHE A 66 20.11 13.26 -13.15
CA PHE A 66 21.24 13.37 -12.24
C PHE A 66 22.59 13.38 -13.00
N MET A 67 23.64 13.79 -12.30
CA MET A 67 25.00 13.77 -12.85
C MET A 67 25.78 12.59 -12.31
N GLU A 68 26.38 11.79 -13.20
CA GLU A 68 27.33 10.74 -12.84
C GLU A 68 28.59 10.86 -13.71
N ASN A 69 29.75 10.97 -13.10
CA ASN A 69 31.07 11.14 -13.78
C ASN A 69 31.10 12.31 -14.79
N GLY A 70 30.37 13.40 -14.50
CA GLY A 70 30.30 14.58 -15.39
C GLY A 70 29.30 14.44 -16.56
N GLU A 71 28.59 13.32 -16.65
CA GLU A 71 27.56 13.10 -17.66
C GLU A 71 26.16 13.19 -17.05
N LYS A 72 25.24 13.85 -17.76
CA LYS A 72 23.82 13.91 -17.39
C LYS A 72 23.15 12.60 -17.76
N LYS A 73 22.50 11.97 -16.79
CA LYS A 73 21.72 10.75 -16.95
C LYS A 73 20.24 11.00 -16.66
N GLN A 74 19.38 10.29 -17.38
CA GLN A 74 17.92 10.33 -17.20
C GLN A 74 17.41 8.93 -16.86
N PHE A 75 16.24 8.89 -16.23
CA PHE A 75 15.52 7.66 -15.95
C PHE A 75 14.46 7.39 -17.00
N ASP A 76 14.39 6.14 -17.46
CA ASP A 76 13.36 5.66 -18.37
C ASP A 76 12.08 5.23 -17.64
N PHE A 77 12.20 4.94 -16.33
CA PHE A 77 11.12 4.43 -15.52
C PHE A 77 11.37 4.70 -14.03
N ALA A 78 10.31 4.93 -13.26
CA ALA A 78 10.35 5.08 -11.81
C ALA A 78 9.59 3.94 -11.12
N TYR A 79 10.31 3.07 -10.39
CA TYR A 79 9.68 2.11 -9.49
C TYR A 79 9.46 2.76 -8.13
N ILE A 80 8.21 3.13 -7.83
CA ILE A 80 7.84 3.82 -6.59
C ILE A 80 7.67 2.79 -5.46
N THR A 81 8.39 2.99 -4.36
CA THR A 81 8.26 2.20 -3.12
C THR A 81 8.16 3.08 -1.88
N ILE A 82 7.71 4.32 -2.05
CA ILE A 82 7.43 5.22 -0.93
C ILE A 82 6.06 4.87 -0.35
N ASN A 83 6.05 4.40 0.89
CA ASN A 83 4.82 4.22 1.67
C ASN A 83 4.36 5.57 2.24
N GLY A 84 3.07 5.88 2.12
CA GLY A 84 2.55 7.18 2.51
C GLY A 84 2.88 8.29 1.50
N THR A 85 2.97 9.52 2.00
CA THR A 85 3.27 10.72 1.22
C THR A 85 4.76 10.81 0.87
N PRO A 86 5.11 11.18 -0.40
CA PRO A 86 4.24 11.49 -1.55
C PRO A 86 3.97 10.31 -2.49
N GLY A 87 4.32 9.06 -2.11
CA GLY A 87 4.33 7.89 -3.00
C GLY A 87 2.98 7.20 -3.20
N GLU A 88 2.06 7.28 -2.20
CA GLU A 88 0.77 6.59 -2.26
C GLU A 88 -0.42 7.52 -2.49
N ASN A 89 -0.25 8.83 -2.34
CA ASN A 89 -1.34 9.81 -2.39
C ASN A 89 -1.53 10.51 -3.74
N GLY A 90 -0.83 10.08 -4.80
CA GLY A 90 -0.93 10.63 -6.14
C GLY A 90 -0.01 11.81 -6.44
N ILE A 91 0.66 12.39 -5.44
CA ILE A 91 1.53 13.57 -5.63
C ILE A 91 2.72 13.22 -6.53
N LEU A 92 3.43 12.15 -6.21
CA LEU A 92 4.61 11.74 -6.96
C LEU A 92 4.22 11.22 -8.35
N GLN A 93 3.10 10.54 -8.48
CA GLN A 93 2.54 10.11 -9.75
C GLN A 93 2.26 11.30 -10.67
N GLY A 94 1.65 12.38 -10.13
CA GLY A 94 1.41 13.61 -10.88
C GLY A 94 2.69 14.30 -11.34
N TYR A 95 3.74 14.27 -10.53
CA TYR A 95 5.05 14.77 -10.93
C TYR A 95 5.64 13.97 -12.10
N PHE A 96 5.60 12.65 -12.06
CA PHE A 96 6.08 11.81 -13.16
C PHE A 96 5.21 11.93 -14.41
N ASP A 97 3.90 12.08 -14.28
CA ASP A 97 2.99 12.35 -15.41
C ASP A 97 3.37 13.65 -16.14
N LEU A 98 3.69 14.72 -15.40
CA LEU A 98 4.16 16.00 -15.99
C LEU A 98 5.48 15.84 -16.76
N LEU A 99 6.36 14.96 -16.33
CA LEU A 99 7.64 14.69 -16.97
C LEU A 99 7.56 13.63 -18.08
N GLY A 100 6.44 12.93 -18.21
CA GLY A 100 6.28 11.81 -19.14
C GLY A 100 7.14 10.59 -18.77
N ILE A 101 7.49 10.43 -17.49
CA ILE A 101 8.24 9.27 -16.99
C ILE A 101 7.25 8.21 -16.51
N PRO A 102 7.20 7.03 -17.12
CA PRO A 102 6.34 5.93 -16.69
C PRO A 102 6.77 5.40 -15.31
N TYR A 103 5.81 4.90 -14.53
CA TYR A 103 6.05 4.44 -13.17
C TYR A 103 5.26 3.16 -12.82
N SER A 104 5.67 2.49 -11.74
CA SER A 104 5.21 1.15 -11.34
C SER A 104 3.83 1.10 -10.70
N SER A 105 3.35 2.20 -10.10
CA SER A 105 2.12 2.22 -9.31
C SER A 105 0.88 2.61 -10.10
N CYS A 106 -0.26 2.69 -9.43
CA CYS A 106 -1.49 3.24 -9.97
C CYS A 106 -1.33 4.74 -10.34
N ASN A 107 -2.23 5.26 -11.17
CA ASN A 107 -2.25 6.67 -11.56
C ASN A 107 -2.64 7.59 -10.39
N VAL A 108 -2.60 8.90 -10.62
CA VAL A 108 -2.91 9.95 -9.62
C VAL A 108 -4.24 9.70 -8.93
N LEU A 109 -5.32 9.48 -9.69
CA LEU A 109 -6.66 9.33 -9.12
C LEU A 109 -6.78 8.10 -8.24
N VAL A 110 -6.32 6.96 -8.75
CA VAL A 110 -6.42 5.67 -8.03
C VAL A 110 -5.55 5.70 -6.78
N SER A 111 -4.32 6.21 -6.86
CA SER A 111 -3.42 6.34 -5.72
C SER A 111 -4.04 7.24 -4.63
N ALA A 112 -4.54 8.43 -5.00
CA ALA A 112 -5.17 9.33 -4.04
C ALA A 112 -6.45 8.73 -3.41
N MET A 113 -7.27 8.04 -4.22
CA MET A 113 -8.49 7.40 -3.75
C MET A 113 -8.21 6.25 -2.78
N THR A 114 -7.29 5.36 -3.12
CA THR A 114 -6.97 4.19 -2.27
C THR A 114 -6.28 4.59 -0.97
N PHE A 115 -5.47 5.65 -1.00
CA PHE A 115 -4.84 6.21 0.19
C PHE A 115 -5.84 6.82 1.17
N ASN A 116 -6.95 7.38 0.67
CA ASN A 116 -8.08 7.86 1.46
C ASN A 116 -9.07 6.71 1.70
N LYS A 117 -8.94 6.03 2.86
CA LYS A 117 -9.68 4.81 3.19
C LYS A 117 -11.18 4.97 3.10
N PHE A 118 -11.73 6.07 3.64
CA PHE A 118 -13.17 6.34 3.61
C PHE A 118 -13.67 6.52 2.18
N THR A 119 -13.00 7.33 1.37
CA THR A 119 -13.39 7.58 -0.02
C THR A 119 -13.33 6.28 -0.84
N CYS A 120 -12.26 5.49 -0.71
CA CYS A 120 -12.11 4.21 -1.38
C CYS A 120 -13.25 3.24 -1.02
N ASN A 121 -13.54 3.09 0.28
CA ASN A 121 -14.58 2.20 0.77
C ASN A 121 -15.97 2.64 0.29
N GLN A 122 -16.29 3.94 0.33
CA GLN A 122 -17.57 4.46 -0.16
C GLN A 122 -17.71 4.30 -1.68
N TYR A 123 -16.64 4.52 -2.45
CA TYR A 123 -16.65 4.29 -3.89
C TYR A 123 -16.95 2.83 -4.22
N LEU A 124 -16.23 1.90 -3.61
CA LEU A 124 -16.37 0.47 -3.86
C LEU A 124 -17.70 -0.10 -3.33
N LYS A 125 -18.24 0.46 -2.23
CA LYS A 125 -19.59 0.13 -1.73
C LYS A 125 -20.65 0.37 -2.81
N GLY A 126 -20.47 1.39 -3.68
CA GLY A 126 -21.34 1.68 -4.82
C GLY A 126 -21.36 0.57 -5.88
N PHE A 127 -20.34 -0.29 -5.92
CA PHE A 127 -20.25 -1.48 -6.80
C PHE A 127 -20.67 -2.77 -6.07
N GLY A 128 -21.25 -2.67 -4.88
CA GLY A 128 -21.68 -3.83 -4.11
C GLY A 128 -20.56 -4.53 -3.32
N ILE A 129 -19.35 -3.95 -3.25
CA ILE A 129 -18.27 -4.48 -2.41
C ILE A 129 -18.63 -4.25 -0.95
N ARG A 130 -18.50 -5.29 -0.13
CA ARG A 130 -18.76 -5.21 1.31
C ARG A 130 -17.62 -4.47 2.00
N VAL A 131 -17.97 -3.45 2.80
CA VAL A 131 -17.08 -2.66 3.64
C VAL A 131 -17.72 -2.49 5.01
N ALA A 132 -16.93 -2.16 6.03
CA ALA A 132 -17.48 -1.78 7.33
C ALA A 132 -18.32 -0.49 7.23
N GLU A 133 -19.38 -0.40 8.04
CA GLU A 133 -20.05 0.89 8.21
C GLU A 133 -19.10 1.88 8.86
N SER A 134 -19.04 3.08 8.33
CA SER A 134 -18.05 4.07 8.74
C SER A 134 -18.54 5.50 8.67
N LEU A 135 -17.89 6.36 9.44
CA LEU A 135 -18.06 7.81 9.45
C LEU A 135 -16.70 8.47 9.17
N ILE A 136 -16.75 9.66 8.60
CA ILE A 136 -15.59 10.54 8.46
C ILE A 136 -15.76 11.78 9.33
N LEU A 137 -14.75 12.09 10.13
CA LEU A 137 -14.66 13.32 10.92
C LEU A 137 -13.47 14.13 10.44
N ARG A 138 -13.69 15.41 10.13
CA ARG A 138 -12.65 16.35 9.73
C ARG A 138 -12.24 17.22 10.89
N LYS A 139 -10.99 17.61 10.94
CA LYS A 139 -10.44 18.53 11.94
C LYS A 139 -11.25 19.83 11.98
N GLY A 140 -11.62 20.24 13.18
CA GLY A 140 -12.49 21.41 13.40
C GLY A 140 -13.99 21.10 13.42
N PHE A 141 -14.42 19.87 13.18
CA PHE A 141 -15.77 19.39 13.41
C PHE A 141 -15.80 18.48 14.62
N GLU A 142 -16.95 18.45 15.29
CA GLU A 142 -17.17 17.64 16.48
C GLU A 142 -18.19 16.54 16.20
N ILE A 143 -18.07 15.42 16.89
CA ILE A 143 -19.02 14.34 16.95
C ILE A 143 -19.20 13.91 18.41
N THR A 144 -20.42 13.66 18.82
CA THR A 144 -20.68 13.18 20.18
C THR A 144 -20.47 11.67 20.27
N ASP A 145 -20.15 11.19 21.47
CA ASP A 145 -20.01 9.75 21.74
C ASP A 145 -21.29 9.00 21.41
N GLU A 146 -22.45 9.60 21.74
CA GLU A 146 -23.76 9.05 21.42
C GLU A 146 -23.98 8.89 19.91
N GLU A 147 -23.53 9.84 19.09
CA GLU A 147 -23.63 9.72 17.63
C GLU A 147 -22.76 8.59 17.10
N VAL A 148 -21.54 8.44 17.63
CA VAL A 148 -20.65 7.32 17.27
C VAL A 148 -21.30 5.99 17.62
N ILE A 149 -21.80 5.86 18.88
CA ILE A 149 -22.42 4.63 19.37
C ILE A 149 -23.68 4.29 18.57
N ASN A 150 -24.52 5.28 18.26
CA ASN A 150 -25.77 5.06 17.54
C ASN A 150 -25.58 4.69 16.08
N LYS A 151 -24.53 5.24 15.41
CA LYS A 151 -24.30 5.03 13.97
C LYS A 151 -23.37 3.86 13.69
N ILE A 152 -22.38 3.63 14.56
CA ILE A 152 -21.31 2.64 14.35
C ILE A 152 -21.41 1.49 15.34
N GLY A 153 -21.69 1.79 16.60
CA GLY A 153 -21.69 0.83 17.70
C GLY A 153 -20.30 0.63 18.32
N LEU A 154 -20.24 -0.20 19.35
CA LEU A 154 -19.00 -0.63 20.01
C LEU A 154 -18.91 -2.17 20.02
N PRO A 155 -17.70 -2.74 19.89
CA PRO A 155 -16.44 -2.03 19.67
C PRO A 155 -16.36 -1.43 18.25
N CYS A 156 -15.55 -0.38 18.09
CA CYS A 156 -15.25 0.21 16.78
C CYS A 156 -13.75 0.50 16.65
N PHE A 157 -13.30 0.80 15.43
CA PHE A 157 -11.97 1.33 15.18
C PHE A 157 -12.04 2.83 14.89
N ILE A 158 -11.14 3.59 15.51
CA ILE A 158 -10.90 4.99 15.22
C ILE A 158 -9.48 5.12 14.72
N LYS A 159 -9.31 5.67 13.51
CA LYS A 159 -8.03 5.67 12.80
C LYS A 159 -7.86 6.89 11.89
N PRO A 160 -6.62 7.29 11.56
CA PRO A 160 -6.36 8.25 10.50
C PRO A 160 -7.00 7.76 9.19
N ASN A 161 -7.67 8.66 8.47
CA ASN A 161 -8.28 8.31 7.18
C ASN A 161 -7.23 8.09 6.07
N ALA A 162 -6.13 8.86 6.14
CA ALA A 162 -4.96 8.73 5.28
C ALA A 162 -3.74 8.39 6.15
N GLY A 163 -3.03 7.33 5.80
CA GLY A 163 -1.88 6.84 6.57
C GLY A 163 -1.75 5.32 6.54
N GLY A 164 -0.65 4.81 7.05
CA GLY A 164 -0.30 3.39 7.01
C GLY A 164 0.25 2.86 8.34
N SER A 165 0.72 1.60 8.32
CA SER A 165 1.40 0.90 9.43
C SER A 165 0.69 0.95 10.79
N SER A 166 -0.62 1.15 10.79
CA SER A 166 -1.47 1.21 12.00
C SER A 166 -1.12 2.34 12.99
N PHE A 167 -0.38 3.37 12.57
CA PHE A 167 -0.16 4.57 13.39
C PHE A 167 -1.49 5.29 13.66
N GLY A 168 -1.70 5.75 14.90
CA GLY A 168 -2.92 6.43 15.30
C GLY A 168 -4.19 5.57 15.35
N VAL A 169 -4.11 4.26 15.09
CA VAL A 169 -5.26 3.33 15.14
C VAL A 169 -5.58 2.95 16.58
N THR A 170 -6.85 3.00 16.95
CA THR A 170 -7.33 2.57 18.27
C THR A 170 -8.60 1.74 18.14
N LYS A 171 -8.62 0.56 18.75
CA LYS A 171 -9.83 -0.24 18.96
C LYS A 171 -10.52 0.26 20.21
N VAL A 172 -11.65 0.93 20.04
CA VAL A 172 -12.45 1.53 21.10
C VAL A 172 -13.50 0.54 21.57
N LYS A 173 -13.52 0.25 22.88
CA LYS A 173 -14.43 -0.72 23.49
C LYS A 173 -15.48 -0.06 24.40
N THR A 174 -15.16 1.10 24.94
CA THR A 174 -16.03 1.85 25.88
C THR A 174 -16.29 3.25 25.36
N LYS A 175 -17.33 3.88 25.86
CA LYS A 175 -17.71 5.25 25.49
C LYS A 175 -16.60 6.25 25.81
N GLU A 176 -15.98 6.08 26.96
CA GLU A 176 -14.95 6.98 27.50
C GLU A 176 -13.68 7.03 26.63
N ASP A 177 -13.45 5.99 25.84
CA ASP A 177 -12.25 5.89 24.97
C ASP A 177 -12.45 6.60 23.61
N ILE A 178 -13.67 7.04 23.25
CA ILE A 178 -13.97 7.57 21.91
C ILE A 178 -13.20 8.87 21.65
N GLN A 179 -13.37 9.90 22.51
CA GLN A 179 -12.71 11.18 22.27
C GLN A 179 -11.19 11.11 22.34
N PRO A 180 -10.56 10.41 23.31
CA PRO A 180 -9.11 10.22 23.30
C PRO A 180 -8.58 9.53 22.03
N ALA A 181 -9.34 8.56 21.48
CA ALA A 181 -8.97 7.88 20.25
C ALA A 181 -9.06 8.81 19.01
N ILE A 182 -10.08 9.68 18.97
CA ILE A 182 -10.23 10.70 17.91
C ILE A 182 -9.06 11.69 17.97
N GLU A 183 -8.71 12.21 19.14
CA GLU A 183 -7.59 13.12 19.33
C GLU A 183 -6.28 12.50 18.85
N LYS A 184 -6.01 11.26 19.26
CA LYS A 184 -4.82 10.51 18.83
C LYS A 184 -4.77 10.32 17.30
N ALA A 185 -5.90 10.01 16.67
CA ALA A 185 -5.94 9.84 15.21
C ALA A 185 -5.72 11.16 14.45
N PHE A 186 -6.14 12.30 15.02
CA PHE A 186 -5.87 13.64 14.48
C PHE A 186 -4.41 14.09 14.60
N GLU A 187 -3.57 13.42 15.35
CA GLU A 187 -2.12 13.67 15.35
C GLU A 187 -1.48 13.24 14.03
N GLU A 188 -2.05 12.24 13.35
CA GLU A 188 -1.52 11.64 12.12
C GLU A 188 -2.21 12.14 10.83
N SER A 189 -3.44 12.67 10.92
CA SER A 189 -4.23 13.07 9.74
C SER A 189 -5.28 14.12 10.10
N ASP A 190 -5.58 15.04 9.17
CA ASP A 190 -6.68 16.01 9.33
C ASP A 190 -8.08 15.41 9.12
N GLU A 191 -8.16 14.12 8.76
CA GLU A 191 -9.38 13.35 8.65
C GLU A 191 -9.26 12.06 9.47
N VAL A 192 -10.29 11.76 10.26
CA VAL A 192 -10.39 10.55 11.07
C VAL A 192 -11.56 9.69 10.58
N MET A 193 -11.30 8.42 10.32
CA MET A 193 -12.30 7.42 10.00
C MET A 193 -12.68 6.65 11.25
N ILE A 194 -13.99 6.59 11.53
CA ILE A 194 -14.58 5.79 12.60
C ILE A 194 -15.34 4.65 11.93
N GLU A 195 -14.95 3.40 12.17
CA GLU A 195 -15.56 2.25 11.49
C GLU A 195 -15.98 1.14 12.45
N ALA A 196 -17.03 0.43 12.09
CA ALA A 196 -17.53 -0.71 12.85
C ALA A 196 -16.48 -1.84 12.88
N PHE A 197 -16.33 -2.47 14.05
CA PHE A 197 -15.46 -3.64 14.19
C PHE A 197 -16.03 -4.84 13.44
N MET A 198 -15.23 -5.40 12.57
CA MET A 198 -15.51 -6.66 11.88
C MET A 198 -14.77 -7.80 12.56
N LYS A 199 -15.51 -8.71 13.22
CA LYS A 199 -14.93 -9.91 13.82
C LYS A 199 -14.76 -10.98 12.75
N GLY A 200 -13.53 -11.41 12.52
CA GLY A 200 -13.26 -12.44 11.51
C GLY A 200 -11.79 -12.77 11.34
N THR A 201 -11.48 -13.46 10.25
CA THR A 201 -10.12 -13.82 9.86
C THR A 201 -9.58 -12.75 8.91
N GLU A 202 -8.44 -12.16 9.26
CA GLU A 202 -7.75 -11.19 8.42
C GLU A 202 -6.93 -11.93 7.36
N ILE A 203 -7.06 -11.50 6.12
CA ILE A 203 -6.34 -12.06 4.98
C ILE A 203 -5.86 -10.96 4.05
N THR A 204 -4.85 -11.26 3.26
CA THR A 204 -4.34 -10.35 2.24
C THR A 204 -4.07 -11.06 0.92
N CYS A 205 -4.34 -10.39 -0.19
CA CYS A 205 -4.18 -10.92 -1.54
C CYS A 205 -3.56 -9.89 -2.46
N GLY A 206 -2.43 -10.25 -3.08
CA GLY A 206 -1.76 -9.42 -4.08
C GLY A 206 -2.27 -9.71 -5.49
N CYS A 207 -2.21 -8.70 -6.35
CA CYS A 207 -2.62 -8.80 -7.74
C CYS A 207 -1.84 -7.82 -8.62
N TYR A 208 -1.54 -8.22 -9.85
CA TYR A 208 -1.15 -7.31 -10.93
C TYR A 208 -1.71 -7.80 -12.26
N LYS A 209 -1.93 -6.89 -13.20
CA LYS A 209 -2.31 -7.20 -14.56
C LYS A 209 -1.41 -6.46 -15.56
N THR A 210 -1.18 -7.11 -16.69
CA THR A 210 -0.52 -6.53 -17.85
C THR A 210 -1.48 -6.59 -19.04
N SER A 211 -1.04 -6.15 -20.21
CA SER A 211 -1.83 -6.26 -21.45
C SER A 211 -2.22 -7.70 -21.82
N ASP A 212 -1.45 -8.68 -21.36
CA ASP A 212 -1.56 -10.10 -21.75
C ASP A 212 -1.63 -11.07 -20.57
N LYS A 213 -1.50 -10.60 -19.32
CA LYS A 213 -1.52 -11.44 -18.12
C LYS A 213 -2.43 -10.87 -17.03
N GLU A 214 -3.10 -11.76 -16.34
CA GLU A 214 -3.75 -11.50 -15.06
C GLU A 214 -3.16 -12.43 -14.02
N VAL A 215 -2.59 -11.88 -12.96
CA VAL A 215 -1.98 -12.64 -11.88
C VAL A 215 -2.58 -12.22 -10.56
N VAL A 216 -3.32 -13.12 -9.93
CA VAL A 216 -3.82 -13.00 -8.56
C VAL A 216 -3.06 -14.03 -7.73
N PHE A 217 -2.31 -13.57 -6.75
CA PHE A 217 -1.45 -14.43 -5.94
C PHE A 217 -2.21 -15.31 -4.95
N PRO A 218 -1.58 -16.36 -4.42
CA PRO A 218 -2.09 -17.08 -3.26
C PRO A 218 -2.36 -16.13 -2.09
N ILE A 219 -3.47 -16.37 -1.40
CA ILE A 219 -3.91 -15.56 -0.27
C ILE A 219 -3.01 -15.87 0.94
N THR A 220 -2.68 -14.85 1.72
CA THR A 220 -2.03 -14.99 3.02
C THR A 220 -3.04 -14.74 4.13
N GLU A 221 -3.12 -15.64 5.10
CA GLU A 221 -3.83 -15.46 6.36
C GLU A 221 -2.91 -14.78 7.37
N VAL A 222 -3.44 -13.77 8.06
CA VAL A 222 -2.73 -13.03 9.09
C VAL A 222 -3.29 -13.41 10.45
N VAL A 223 -2.49 -14.10 11.27
CA VAL A 223 -2.85 -14.50 12.63
C VAL A 223 -2.07 -13.61 13.60
N SER A 224 -2.72 -12.58 14.12
CA SER A 224 -2.12 -11.71 15.14
C SER A 224 -2.27 -12.33 16.52
N ALA A 225 -1.18 -12.26 17.32
CA ALA A 225 -1.26 -12.53 18.76
C ALA A 225 -1.97 -11.40 19.52
N ASN A 226 -2.01 -10.21 18.93
CA ASN A 226 -2.66 -9.03 19.45
C ASN A 226 -4.14 -8.99 19.05
N GLU A 227 -4.92 -8.08 19.64
CA GLU A 227 -6.34 -7.92 19.33
C GLU A 227 -6.63 -7.52 17.87
N PHE A 228 -5.62 -7.00 17.17
CA PHE A 228 -5.64 -6.68 15.74
C PHE A 228 -4.19 -6.62 15.19
N PHE A 229 -4.03 -6.55 13.87
CA PHE A 229 -2.74 -6.49 13.19
C PHE A 229 -2.14 -5.09 13.28
N ASP A 230 -1.61 -4.75 14.47
CA ASP A 230 -0.97 -3.46 14.77
C ASP A 230 0.47 -3.38 14.29
N TYR A 231 1.17 -2.28 14.62
CA TYR A 231 2.57 -2.08 14.26
C TYR A 231 3.50 -3.17 14.84
N GLY A 232 3.28 -3.59 16.09
CA GLY A 232 4.04 -4.67 16.73
C GLY A 232 3.86 -5.99 16.00
N ALA A 233 2.62 -6.33 15.65
CA ALA A 233 2.30 -7.51 14.86
C ALA A 233 2.94 -7.46 13.45
N LYS A 234 2.99 -6.28 12.82
CA LYS A 234 3.57 -6.08 11.47
C LYS A 234 5.09 -6.22 11.40
N TYR A 235 5.80 -5.73 12.42
CA TYR A 235 7.26 -5.54 12.33
C TYR A 235 8.09 -6.21 13.43
N ASN A 236 7.47 -6.63 14.53
CA ASN A 236 8.16 -7.24 15.68
C ASN A 236 8.00 -8.77 15.78
N GLY A 237 7.39 -9.41 14.77
CA GLY A 237 7.19 -10.85 14.75
C GLY A 237 6.08 -11.36 15.70
N GLU A 238 5.14 -10.50 16.08
CA GLU A 238 3.99 -10.82 16.93
C GLU A 238 2.79 -11.37 16.14
N SER A 239 3.01 -11.69 14.87
CA SER A 239 2.02 -12.30 13.99
C SER A 239 2.59 -13.52 13.27
N GLN A 240 1.71 -14.44 12.91
CA GLN A 240 2.00 -15.55 12.03
C GLN A 240 1.33 -15.29 10.68
N GLU A 241 2.11 -15.34 9.61
CA GLU A 241 1.65 -15.20 8.23
C GLU A 241 1.65 -16.57 7.56
N ILE A 242 0.48 -17.02 7.10
CA ILE A 242 0.30 -18.37 6.53
C ILE A 242 -0.10 -18.23 5.06
N THR A 243 0.80 -18.66 4.17
CA THR A 243 0.59 -18.64 2.72
C THR A 243 0.82 -20.05 2.14
N PRO A 244 -0.15 -20.68 1.46
CA PRO A 244 -1.55 -20.23 1.27
C PRO A 244 -2.36 -20.21 2.57
N ALA A 245 -3.36 -19.32 2.61
CA ALA A 245 -4.29 -19.19 3.74
C ALA A 245 -5.09 -20.48 3.97
N ARG A 246 -5.45 -20.74 5.22
CA ARG A 246 -6.28 -21.90 5.62
C ARG A 246 -7.77 -21.59 5.41
N LEU A 247 -8.20 -21.47 4.17
CA LEU A 247 -9.56 -21.16 3.78
C LEU A 247 -10.20 -22.32 3.02
N PRO A 248 -11.54 -22.48 3.10
CA PRO A 248 -12.26 -23.32 2.14
C PRO A 248 -12.00 -22.84 0.72
N GLU A 249 -11.85 -23.75 -0.24
CA GLU A 249 -11.51 -23.39 -1.63
C GLU A 249 -12.52 -22.43 -2.26
N ASP A 250 -13.83 -22.63 -2.03
CA ASP A 250 -14.87 -21.73 -2.53
C ASP A 250 -14.72 -20.28 -2.00
N THR A 251 -14.26 -20.14 -0.74
CA THR A 251 -13.99 -18.82 -0.14
C THR A 251 -12.72 -18.22 -0.73
N ALA A 252 -11.66 -19.03 -0.88
CA ALA A 252 -10.42 -18.57 -1.49
C ALA A 252 -10.65 -18.11 -2.95
N GLU A 253 -11.47 -18.85 -3.73
CA GLU A 253 -11.81 -18.46 -5.09
C GLU A 253 -12.60 -17.15 -5.12
N ARG A 254 -13.60 -16.98 -4.23
CA ARG A 254 -14.33 -15.70 -4.12
C ARG A 254 -13.40 -14.51 -3.82
N VAL A 255 -12.40 -14.70 -2.95
CA VAL A 255 -11.40 -13.65 -2.64
C VAL A 255 -10.58 -13.32 -3.88
N ARG A 256 -10.08 -14.32 -4.62
CA ARG A 256 -9.30 -14.10 -5.84
C ARG A 256 -10.12 -13.35 -6.92
N LEU A 257 -11.35 -13.78 -7.17
CA LEU A 257 -12.25 -13.13 -8.12
C LEU A 257 -12.59 -11.69 -7.69
N LEU A 258 -12.83 -11.47 -6.39
CA LEU A 258 -13.09 -10.14 -5.85
C LEU A 258 -11.87 -9.23 -5.99
N THR A 259 -10.66 -9.74 -5.72
CA THR A 259 -9.40 -9.01 -5.88
C THR A 259 -9.19 -8.57 -7.33
N SER A 260 -9.41 -9.48 -8.29
CA SER A 260 -9.36 -9.17 -9.71
C SER A 260 -10.42 -8.13 -10.13
N ALA A 261 -11.65 -8.27 -9.65
CA ALA A 261 -12.73 -7.33 -9.95
C ALA A 261 -12.46 -5.92 -9.38
N ILE A 262 -11.97 -5.81 -8.14
CA ILE A 262 -11.60 -4.53 -7.55
C ILE A 262 -10.47 -3.85 -8.34
N TYR A 263 -9.47 -4.63 -8.80
CA TYR A 263 -8.41 -4.12 -9.65
C TYR A 263 -8.97 -3.41 -10.90
N ASP A 264 -9.94 -4.05 -11.57
CA ASP A 264 -10.57 -3.51 -12.77
C ASP A 264 -11.51 -2.33 -12.48
N ILE A 265 -12.35 -2.42 -11.43
CA ILE A 265 -13.28 -1.35 -11.03
C ILE A 265 -12.53 -0.04 -10.75
N LEU A 266 -11.38 -0.12 -10.08
CA LEU A 266 -10.56 1.06 -9.79
C LEU A 266 -9.71 1.50 -10.98
N GLY A 267 -9.49 0.65 -11.99
CA GLY A 267 -8.52 0.89 -13.04
C GLY A 267 -7.09 0.89 -12.51
N CYS A 268 -6.78 -0.07 -11.66
CA CYS A 268 -5.45 -0.20 -11.08
C CYS A 268 -4.39 -0.47 -12.15
N SER A 269 -3.14 -0.18 -11.80
CA SER A 269 -1.96 -0.45 -12.61
C SER A 269 -0.81 -0.84 -11.69
N GLY A 270 0.08 -1.72 -12.19
CA GLY A 270 1.17 -2.25 -11.40
C GLY A 270 0.70 -3.23 -10.32
N LEU A 271 1.50 -3.37 -9.29
CA LEU A 271 1.28 -4.33 -8.21
C LEU A 271 0.49 -3.70 -7.06
N ILE A 272 -0.63 -4.32 -6.69
CA ILE A 272 -1.43 -3.93 -5.52
C ILE A 272 -1.56 -5.07 -4.54
N ARG A 273 -1.90 -4.75 -3.29
CA ARG A 273 -2.29 -5.69 -2.24
C ARG A 273 -3.61 -5.22 -1.64
N ILE A 274 -4.55 -6.15 -1.51
CA ILE A 274 -5.86 -5.88 -0.92
C ILE A 274 -6.00 -6.68 0.36
N ASP A 275 -6.35 -6.01 1.43
CA ASP A 275 -6.54 -6.59 2.75
C ASP A 275 -8.04 -6.74 3.03
N TYR A 276 -8.45 -7.90 3.55
CA TYR A 276 -9.84 -8.27 3.79
C TYR A 276 -10.03 -8.86 5.19
N ILE A 277 -11.28 -8.83 5.65
CA ILE A 277 -11.73 -9.59 6.81
C ILE A 277 -12.86 -10.53 6.39
N ILE A 278 -12.67 -11.83 6.64
CA ILE A 278 -13.70 -12.84 6.43
C ILE A 278 -14.49 -12.99 7.72
N THR A 279 -15.74 -12.54 7.70
CA THR A 279 -16.66 -12.60 8.86
C THR A 279 -17.53 -13.85 8.80
N GLU A 280 -18.34 -14.06 9.85
CA GLU A 280 -19.26 -15.19 9.95
C GLU A 280 -20.09 -15.39 8.67
N GLY A 281 -20.27 -16.64 8.26
CA GLY A 281 -20.92 -17.02 7.01
C GLY A 281 -20.03 -16.76 5.79
N GLU A 282 -18.71 -16.76 5.98
CA GLU A 282 -17.70 -16.60 4.92
C GLU A 282 -17.87 -15.34 4.08
N LYS A 283 -18.34 -14.26 4.68
CA LYS A 283 -18.52 -12.97 4.03
C LYS A 283 -17.17 -12.26 3.92
N VAL A 284 -16.74 -12.01 2.70
CA VAL A 284 -15.51 -11.27 2.40
C VAL A 284 -15.79 -9.77 2.46
N ASN A 285 -15.12 -9.07 3.36
CA ASN A 285 -15.26 -7.62 3.53
C ASN A 285 -13.92 -6.96 3.26
N LEU A 286 -13.91 -5.93 2.43
CA LEU A 286 -12.74 -5.12 2.15
C LEU A 286 -12.33 -4.33 3.40
N LEU A 287 -11.04 -4.32 3.70
CA LEU A 287 -10.43 -3.51 4.75
C LEU A 287 -9.70 -2.30 4.15
N GLU A 288 -8.68 -2.55 3.31
CA GLU A 288 -7.91 -1.49 2.64
C GLU A 288 -7.22 -2.00 1.38
N ILE A 289 -6.74 -1.06 0.55
CA ILE A 289 -5.99 -1.34 -0.67
C ILE A 289 -4.66 -0.61 -0.62
N ASN A 290 -3.56 -1.35 -0.85
CA ASN A 290 -2.20 -0.82 -0.87
C ASN A 290 -1.66 -0.84 -2.29
N THR A 291 -1.35 0.33 -2.84
CA THR A 291 -0.88 0.49 -4.24
C THR A 291 0.65 0.58 -4.35
N THR A 292 1.34 0.66 -3.22
CA THR A 292 2.81 0.54 -3.11
C THR A 292 3.17 -0.45 -1.99
N PRO A 293 2.79 -1.75 -2.13
CA PRO A 293 3.01 -2.72 -1.06
C PRO A 293 4.48 -2.90 -0.75
N GLY A 294 4.79 -3.23 0.51
CA GLY A 294 6.15 -3.49 0.95
C GLY A 294 6.83 -4.60 0.15
N MET A 295 8.11 -4.42 -0.17
CA MET A 295 8.91 -5.30 -1.03
C MET A 295 10.21 -5.78 -0.37
N THR A 296 10.20 -5.94 0.95
CA THR A 296 11.28 -6.67 1.64
C THR A 296 11.13 -8.19 1.40
N ALA A 297 12.18 -8.96 1.59
CA ALA A 297 12.12 -10.42 1.36
C ALA A 297 11.04 -11.14 2.21
N THR A 298 10.66 -10.55 3.33
CA THR A 298 9.64 -11.06 4.26
C THR A 298 8.28 -10.38 4.13
N SER A 299 8.11 -9.42 3.21
CA SER A 299 6.81 -8.78 2.93
C SER A 299 5.85 -9.76 2.26
N PHE A 300 4.54 -9.51 2.36
CA PHE A 300 3.49 -10.38 1.84
C PHE A 300 3.65 -10.70 0.35
N ILE A 301 3.91 -9.69 -0.48
CA ILE A 301 4.02 -9.91 -1.93
C ILE A 301 5.15 -10.88 -2.30
N PRO A 302 6.42 -10.71 -1.86
CA PRO A 302 7.45 -11.70 -2.12
C PRO A 302 7.14 -13.09 -1.56
N GLN A 303 6.44 -13.21 -0.43
CA GLN A 303 5.97 -14.48 0.09
C GLN A 303 4.93 -15.14 -0.83
N GLN A 304 3.94 -14.36 -1.29
CA GLN A 304 2.89 -14.83 -2.19
C GLN A 304 3.43 -15.23 -3.56
N VAL A 305 4.39 -14.48 -4.10
CA VAL A 305 5.11 -14.82 -5.36
C VAL A 305 5.82 -16.17 -5.23
N ARG A 306 6.55 -16.39 -4.13
CA ARG A 306 7.19 -17.71 -3.86
C ARG A 306 6.16 -18.83 -3.73
N ALA A 307 5.06 -18.60 -3.01
CA ALA A 307 4.00 -19.59 -2.85
C ALA A 307 3.28 -19.90 -4.18
N ALA A 308 3.22 -18.95 -5.11
CA ALA A 308 2.72 -19.17 -6.46
C ALA A 308 3.70 -19.95 -7.36
N GLY A 309 4.93 -20.21 -6.91
CA GLY A 309 5.98 -20.83 -7.73
C GLY A 309 6.51 -19.90 -8.83
N LEU A 310 6.32 -18.58 -8.69
CA LEU A 310 6.78 -17.59 -9.65
C LEU A 310 8.16 -17.05 -9.26
N ASP A 311 8.92 -16.60 -10.26
CA ASP A 311 10.15 -15.84 -10.03
C ASP A 311 9.80 -14.37 -9.82
N ILE A 312 10.22 -13.80 -8.69
CA ILE A 312 10.02 -12.36 -8.38
C ILE A 312 10.66 -11.45 -9.44
N LYS A 313 11.76 -11.89 -10.06
CA LYS A 313 12.43 -11.18 -11.14
C LYS A 313 11.51 -11.03 -12.37
N ASP A 314 10.78 -12.09 -12.72
CA ASP A 314 9.84 -12.08 -13.85
C ASP A 314 8.64 -11.17 -13.53
N VAL A 315 8.12 -11.21 -12.29
CA VAL A 315 7.04 -10.32 -11.85
C VAL A 315 7.48 -8.85 -11.95
N MET A 316 8.70 -8.51 -11.50
CA MET A 316 9.22 -7.13 -11.63
C MET A 316 9.39 -6.73 -13.10
N THR A 317 9.85 -7.64 -13.94
CA THR A 317 9.97 -7.43 -15.38
C THR A 317 8.63 -7.18 -16.04
N ASP A 318 7.60 -7.98 -15.73
CA ASP A 318 6.24 -7.78 -16.23
C ASP A 318 5.70 -6.37 -15.90
N ILE A 319 5.90 -5.91 -14.66
CA ILE A 319 5.45 -4.58 -14.21
C ILE A 319 6.17 -3.45 -14.96
N ILE A 320 7.48 -3.57 -15.15
CA ILE A 320 8.29 -2.56 -15.86
C ILE A 320 7.92 -2.54 -17.34
N GLU A 321 7.99 -3.68 -18.01
CA GLU A 321 7.79 -3.77 -19.47
C GLU A 321 6.34 -3.44 -19.90
N ASN A 322 5.35 -3.65 -19.04
CA ASN A 322 3.95 -3.30 -19.32
C ASN A 322 3.72 -1.77 -19.51
N LYS A 323 4.73 -0.95 -19.27
CA LYS A 323 4.66 0.51 -19.42
C LYS A 323 5.29 1.02 -20.72
N PHE A 324 5.82 0.10 -21.54
CA PHE A 324 6.45 0.38 -22.81
C PHE A 324 5.82 -0.46 -23.92
#